data_26a2ea7194f70e786724d15c05f56de7
#
_entry.id   26a2ea7194f70e786724d15c05f56de7
#
_cell.length_a   1.000
_cell.length_b   1.000
_cell.length_c   1.000
_cell.angle_alpha   90.00
_cell.angle_beta   90.00
_cell.angle_gamma   90.00
#
_symmetry.space_group_name_H-M   'P 1'
#
loop_
_entity.id
_entity.type
_entity.pdbx_description
1 polymer ?
#
loop_
_entity_poly.entity_id
_entity_poly.type
_entity_poly.pdbx_seq_one_letter_code
_entity_poly.pdbx_strand_id
1 'polypeptide(L)'
;MALLQVFNCELQQTDFQKYLFLANQEFTLSKEHYGFLPYNYGPFSFQAYADIRRLSNLGLLSIGKAVKLEYKTDYLSCLKNIDRAALEGVYAQYREVKGKSLIKEVYSKYPYFAQNSKIRAQILNEKIKLPSLEISQSLFSIGYEGRTIDQYLNTLIGENVSVLIDVRKNPISMKYGFSKGTLFNATKNLGIKYIHLPELGIESSKRHNLDTFSDYSRLFDEYEEEVLVRTKKTLEEIVELFNRGHRLALTCFERDKQFCHRSRITNHIEKEIGCTTRHL
;
A
#
# COMPACT_ATOMS: atom_id res chain seq x y z
N MET A 1 17.11 12.17 4.94
CA MET A 1 18.53 12.62 5.02
C MET A 1 18.95 12.81 6.46
N ALA A 2 18.23 13.55 7.30
CA ALA A 2 18.57 13.76 8.72
C ALA A 2 18.73 12.44 9.53
N LEU A 3 17.88 11.41 9.31
CA LEU A 3 18.07 10.09 9.93
C LEU A 3 19.43 9.48 9.58
N LEU A 4 19.87 9.57 8.34
CA LEU A 4 21.22 9.09 7.96
C LEU A 4 22.32 9.89 8.66
N GLN A 5 22.14 11.21 8.79
CA GLN A 5 23.13 12.07 9.44
C GLN A 5 23.37 11.66 10.90
N VAL A 6 22.32 11.37 11.69
CA VAL A 6 22.50 10.92 13.10
C VAL A 6 23.16 9.55 13.21
N PHE A 7 23.05 8.71 12.17
CA PHE A 7 23.68 7.39 12.08
C PHE A 7 24.98 7.40 11.26
N ASN A 8 25.77 8.46 11.34
CA ASN A 8 27.07 8.59 10.67
C ASN A 8 27.02 8.50 9.15
N CYS A 9 25.96 9.01 8.55
CA CYS A 9 25.73 9.16 7.11
C CYS A 9 25.55 7.85 6.32
N GLU A 10 25.50 6.68 6.97
CA GLU A 10 25.33 5.39 6.30
C GLU A 10 24.46 4.42 7.12
N LEU A 11 23.49 3.78 6.50
CA LEU A 11 22.67 2.71 7.08
C LEU A 11 22.40 1.60 6.07
N GLN A 12 22.39 0.35 6.52
CA GLN A 12 21.84 -0.75 5.72
C GLN A 12 20.38 -0.46 5.38
N GLN A 13 19.93 -0.83 4.18
CA GLN A 13 18.55 -0.50 3.74
C GLN A 13 17.47 -1.00 4.71
N THR A 14 17.65 -2.20 5.27
CA THR A 14 16.72 -2.75 6.27
C THR A 14 16.73 -1.97 7.57
N ASP A 15 17.90 -1.59 8.07
CA ASP A 15 18.07 -0.83 9.31
C ASP A 15 17.47 0.57 9.16
N PHE A 16 17.69 1.22 8.00
CA PHE A 16 17.06 2.51 7.68
C PHE A 16 15.54 2.45 7.84
N GLN A 17 14.88 1.44 7.26
CA GLN A 17 13.44 1.28 7.38
C GLN A 17 12.99 1.04 8.83
N LYS A 18 13.77 0.28 9.62
CA LYS A 18 13.44 -0.01 11.02
C LYS A 18 13.63 1.21 11.92
N TYR A 19 14.72 1.97 11.77
CA TYR A 19 14.91 3.19 12.55
C TYR A 19 13.88 4.27 12.19
N LEU A 20 13.52 4.39 10.91
CA LEU A 20 12.47 5.31 10.48
C LEU A 20 11.10 4.90 11.07
N PHE A 21 10.83 3.59 11.10
CA PHE A 21 9.64 3.04 11.74
C PHE A 21 9.62 3.32 13.24
N LEU A 22 10.73 3.07 13.94
CA LEU A 22 10.84 3.32 15.40
C LEU A 22 10.69 4.81 15.72
N ALA A 23 11.27 5.70 14.89
CA ALA A 23 11.05 7.13 15.01
C ALA A 23 9.56 7.49 14.97
N ASN A 24 8.81 6.84 14.09
CA ASN A 24 7.38 7.10 13.91
C ASN A 24 6.50 6.47 15.01
N GLN A 25 6.96 5.38 15.65
CA GLN A 25 6.17 4.65 16.64
C GLN A 25 6.47 5.06 18.10
N GLU A 26 7.71 5.35 18.40
CA GLU A 26 8.17 5.53 19.79
C GLU A 26 8.45 6.98 20.17
N PHE A 27 8.52 7.87 19.18
CA PHE A 27 8.83 9.28 19.43
C PHE A 27 7.76 10.19 18.84
N THR A 28 7.56 11.33 19.49
CA THR A 28 6.63 12.34 19.00
C THR A 28 7.23 13.07 17.81
N LEU A 29 6.57 13.00 16.67
CA LEU A 29 6.90 13.76 15.46
C LEU A 29 5.92 14.90 15.26
N SER A 30 6.34 15.97 14.59
CA SER A 30 5.50 17.13 14.28
C SER A 30 4.30 16.77 13.39
N LYS A 31 4.42 15.71 12.62
CA LYS A 31 3.37 15.06 11.81
C LYS A 31 3.79 13.63 11.46
N GLU A 32 2.85 12.82 11.09
CA GLU A 32 3.14 11.53 10.44
C GLU A 32 3.81 11.77 9.09
N HIS A 33 5.02 11.24 8.90
CA HIS A 33 5.77 11.41 7.66
C HIS A 33 5.56 10.25 6.70
N TYR A 34 5.53 9.01 7.23
CA TYR A 34 5.42 7.79 6.43
C TYR A 34 4.47 6.79 7.07
N GLY A 35 3.63 6.16 6.26
CA GLY A 35 2.92 4.95 6.64
C GLY A 35 3.85 3.74 6.56
N PHE A 36 3.60 2.75 7.41
CA PHE A 36 4.31 1.47 7.38
C PHE A 36 3.31 0.33 7.27
N LEU A 37 3.73 -0.75 6.62
CA LEU A 37 2.94 -1.97 6.49
C LEU A 37 3.79 -3.21 6.78
N PRO A 38 3.19 -4.34 7.18
CA PRO A 38 3.90 -5.60 7.37
C PRO A 38 4.35 -6.16 6.02
N TYR A 39 5.66 -6.19 5.79
CA TYR A 39 6.22 -6.61 4.51
C TYR A 39 7.29 -7.70 4.68
N ASN A 40 8.01 -8.04 3.61
CA ASN A 40 8.95 -9.16 3.51
C ASN A 40 9.98 -9.27 4.64
N TYR A 41 10.37 -8.15 5.24
CA TYR A 41 11.36 -8.08 6.33
C TYR A 41 10.86 -7.20 7.49
N GLY A 42 9.55 -7.26 7.78
CA GLY A 42 8.91 -6.45 8.82
C GLY A 42 8.39 -5.11 8.31
N PRO A 43 8.30 -4.08 9.18
CA PRO A 43 7.74 -2.79 8.78
C PRO A 43 8.51 -2.20 7.60
N PHE A 44 7.77 -1.77 6.60
CA PHE A 44 8.29 -1.18 5.36
C PHE A 44 7.38 -0.06 4.89
N SER A 45 7.97 1.04 4.43
CA SER A 45 7.26 2.13 3.77
C SER A 45 7.69 2.20 2.30
N PHE A 46 6.74 2.02 1.41
CA PHE A 46 6.96 2.19 -0.02
C PHE A 46 7.23 3.65 -0.38
N GLN A 47 6.57 4.59 0.33
CA GLN A 47 6.79 6.01 0.11
C GLN A 47 8.21 6.42 0.52
N ALA A 48 8.69 5.99 1.68
CA ALA A 48 10.07 6.26 2.12
C ALA A 48 11.08 5.65 1.13
N TYR A 49 10.81 4.45 0.61
CA TYR A 49 11.66 3.82 -0.40
C TYR A 49 11.69 4.62 -1.72
N ALA A 50 10.54 5.14 -2.16
CA ALA A 50 10.46 5.99 -3.35
C ALA A 50 11.26 7.28 -3.17
N ASP A 51 11.15 7.92 -2.00
CA ASP A 51 11.86 9.16 -1.70
C ASP A 51 13.38 8.95 -1.67
N ILE A 52 13.85 7.83 -1.10
CA ILE A 52 15.28 7.46 -1.15
C ILE A 52 15.74 7.33 -2.61
N ARG A 53 14.98 6.64 -3.46
CA ARG A 53 15.33 6.50 -4.88
C ARG A 53 15.35 7.84 -5.61
N ARG A 54 14.36 8.70 -5.34
CA ARG A 54 14.32 10.06 -5.90
C ARG A 54 15.54 10.88 -5.48
N LEU A 55 15.90 10.84 -4.20
CA LEU A 55 17.08 11.54 -3.68
C LEU A 55 18.38 10.98 -4.27
N SER A 56 18.45 9.66 -4.51
CA SER A 56 19.58 9.04 -5.20
C SER A 56 19.71 9.48 -6.66
N ASN A 57 18.57 9.59 -7.38
CA ASN A 57 18.58 10.09 -8.77
C ASN A 57 19.01 11.58 -8.85
N LEU A 58 18.82 12.32 -7.76
CA LEU A 58 19.30 13.71 -7.63
C LEU A 58 20.79 13.79 -7.17
N GLY A 59 21.46 12.65 -6.98
CA GLY A 59 22.85 12.58 -6.53
C GLY A 59 23.07 12.94 -5.06
N LEU A 60 21.99 13.05 -4.25
CA LEU A 60 22.05 13.40 -2.82
C LEU A 60 22.34 12.18 -1.94
N LEU A 61 22.00 10.99 -2.42
CA LEU A 61 22.22 9.70 -1.78
C LEU A 61 22.83 8.71 -2.78
N SER A 62 23.59 7.73 -2.30
CA SER A 62 23.85 6.51 -3.04
C SER A 62 23.14 5.31 -2.41
N ILE A 63 22.69 4.39 -3.27
CA ILE A 63 21.96 3.18 -2.88
C ILE A 63 22.75 1.96 -3.38
N GLY A 64 23.24 1.17 -2.43
CA GLY A 64 23.84 -0.12 -2.65
C GLY A 64 23.32 -1.13 -1.62
N LYS A 65 24.20 -1.88 -0.97
CA LYS A 65 23.85 -2.65 0.24
C LYS A 65 23.40 -1.74 1.38
N ALA A 66 23.96 -0.54 1.43
CA ALA A 66 23.57 0.52 2.34
C ALA A 66 23.05 1.75 1.57
N VAL A 67 22.36 2.64 2.28
CA VAL A 67 22.00 3.99 1.85
C VAL A 67 23.01 4.94 2.50
N LYS A 68 23.66 5.78 1.68
CA LYS A 68 24.68 6.73 2.15
C LYS A 68 24.35 8.15 1.73
N LEU A 69 24.68 9.11 2.57
CA LEU A 69 24.69 10.53 2.20
C LEU A 69 25.93 10.85 1.35
N GLU A 70 25.71 11.48 0.19
CA GLU A 70 26.80 11.94 -0.69
C GLU A 70 27.30 13.35 -0.27
N TYR A 71 26.41 14.15 0.32
CA TYR A 71 26.76 15.52 0.76
C TYR A 71 26.61 15.65 2.27
N LYS A 72 27.64 16.23 2.91
CA LYS A 72 27.66 16.55 4.34
C LYS A 72 27.06 17.95 4.57
N THR A 73 25.75 18.03 4.49
CA THR A 73 24.97 19.22 4.87
C THR A 73 24.35 18.97 6.23
N ASP A 74 24.13 20.00 7.03
CA ASP A 74 23.43 19.86 8.30
C ASP A 74 21.91 19.77 8.07
N TYR A 75 21.43 18.57 7.79
CA TYR A 75 20.03 18.28 7.60
C TYR A 75 19.21 18.33 8.89
N LEU A 76 19.87 18.15 10.06
CA LEU A 76 19.18 18.23 11.36
C LEU A 76 18.77 19.67 11.68
N SER A 77 19.58 20.66 11.30
CA SER A 77 19.25 22.07 11.51
C SER A 77 17.99 22.50 10.73
N CYS A 78 17.67 21.82 9.62
CA CYS A 78 16.48 22.08 8.82
C CYS A 78 15.17 21.53 9.44
N LEU A 79 15.26 20.71 10.48
CA LEU A 79 14.10 20.10 11.11
C LEU A 79 13.52 21.00 12.23
N LYS A 80 12.25 20.80 12.50
CA LYS A 80 11.66 21.31 13.74
C LYS A 80 12.32 20.64 14.95
N ASN A 81 12.41 21.33 16.07
CA ASN A 81 13.05 20.82 17.29
C ASN A 81 12.47 19.46 17.73
N ILE A 82 11.16 19.26 17.62
CA ILE A 82 10.49 18.01 17.97
C ILE A 82 10.93 16.85 17.09
N ASP A 83 11.07 17.07 15.78
CA ASP A 83 11.50 16.03 14.83
C ASP A 83 12.98 15.70 15.01
N ARG A 84 13.82 16.72 15.29
CA ARG A 84 15.24 16.53 15.65
C ARG A 84 15.38 15.68 16.89
N ALA A 85 14.67 16.05 17.99
CA ALA A 85 14.70 15.32 19.24
C ALA A 85 14.27 13.85 19.07
N ALA A 86 13.26 13.60 18.21
CA ALA A 86 12.82 12.23 17.89
C ALA A 86 13.95 11.41 17.21
N LEU A 87 14.66 11.98 16.25
CA LEU A 87 15.76 11.27 15.56
C LEU A 87 16.97 11.06 16.49
N GLU A 88 17.30 12.04 17.31
CA GLU A 88 18.35 11.93 18.33
C GLU A 88 17.98 10.87 19.39
N GLY A 89 16.70 10.80 19.77
CA GLY A 89 16.16 9.77 20.69
C GLY A 89 16.30 8.35 20.10
N VAL A 90 15.93 8.17 18.84
CA VAL A 90 16.14 6.87 18.14
C VAL A 90 17.61 6.50 18.13
N TYR A 91 18.49 7.44 17.80
CA TYR A 91 19.93 7.18 17.82
C TYR A 91 20.43 6.80 19.22
N ALA A 92 20.06 7.57 20.24
CA ALA A 92 20.49 7.31 21.61
C ALA A 92 20.05 5.91 22.09
N GLN A 93 18.84 5.51 21.76
CA GLN A 93 18.27 4.24 22.21
C GLN A 93 18.75 3.04 21.38
N TYR A 94 18.95 3.19 20.06
CA TYR A 94 19.10 2.06 19.13
C TYR A 94 20.43 1.99 18.39
N ARG A 95 21.35 2.94 18.54
CA ARG A 95 22.62 2.97 17.77
C ARG A 95 23.47 1.70 17.85
N GLU A 96 23.38 0.95 18.95
CA GLU A 96 24.10 -0.30 19.16
C GLU A 96 23.31 -1.54 18.68
N VAL A 97 22.00 -1.37 18.38
CA VAL A 97 21.11 -2.46 17.98
C VAL A 97 20.92 -2.46 16.47
N LYS A 98 21.64 -3.31 15.74
CA LYS A 98 21.71 -3.33 14.27
C LYS A 98 21.38 -4.70 13.68
N GLY A 99 21.01 -4.73 12.40
CA GLY A 99 20.82 -5.95 11.62
C GLY A 99 19.79 -6.90 12.26
N LYS A 100 20.19 -8.16 12.49
CA LYS A 100 19.27 -9.18 13.04
C LYS A 100 18.75 -8.82 14.43
N SER A 101 19.56 -8.18 15.28
CA SER A 101 19.13 -7.75 16.62
C SER A 101 18.07 -6.67 16.55
N LEU A 102 18.23 -5.69 15.64
CA LEU A 102 17.22 -4.65 15.40
C LEU A 102 15.92 -5.24 14.85
N ILE A 103 16.00 -6.18 13.91
CA ILE A 103 14.84 -6.86 13.37
C ILE A 103 14.09 -7.63 14.49
N LYS A 104 14.84 -8.35 15.35
CA LYS A 104 14.26 -9.07 16.49
C LYS A 104 13.56 -8.14 17.47
N GLU A 105 14.19 -7.02 17.82
CA GLU A 105 13.62 -5.99 18.69
C GLU A 105 12.29 -5.47 18.13
N VAL A 106 12.28 -5.09 16.85
CA VAL A 106 11.07 -4.60 16.17
C VAL A 106 9.98 -5.68 16.14
N TYR A 107 10.30 -6.95 15.87
CA TYR A 107 9.31 -8.02 15.81
C TYR A 107 8.72 -8.35 17.17
N SER A 108 9.53 -8.26 18.22
CA SER A 108 9.08 -8.51 19.61
C SER A 108 8.16 -7.39 20.10
N LYS A 109 8.49 -6.14 19.80
CA LYS A 109 7.67 -4.98 20.21
C LYS A 109 6.41 -4.82 19.33
N TYR A 110 6.52 -5.12 18.03
CA TYR A 110 5.47 -4.86 17.04
C TYR A 110 5.16 -6.11 16.21
N PRO A 111 4.59 -7.17 16.83
CA PRO A 111 4.38 -8.47 16.17
C PRO A 111 3.48 -8.40 14.93
N TYR A 112 2.55 -7.43 14.86
CA TYR A 112 1.74 -7.16 13.66
C TYR A 112 2.62 -6.95 12.41
N PHE A 113 3.69 -6.18 12.53
CA PHE A 113 4.55 -5.89 11.38
C PHE A 113 5.46 -7.07 10.98
N ALA A 114 5.53 -8.11 11.78
CA ALA A 114 6.28 -9.33 11.47
C ALA A 114 5.44 -10.40 10.74
N GLN A 115 4.11 -10.23 10.62
CA GLN A 115 3.20 -11.28 10.12
C GLN A 115 3.51 -11.75 8.69
N ASN A 116 3.92 -10.85 7.79
CA ASN A 116 4.25 -11.16 6.41
C ASN A 116 5.76 -11.35 6.17
N SER A 117 6.56 -11.41 7.25
CA SER A 117 8.01 -11.50 7.13
C SER A 117 8.47 -12.90 6.73
N LYS A 118 9.28 -12.97 5.67
CA LYS A 118 9.92 -14.20 5.17
C LYS A 118 10.96 -14.79 6.13
N ILE A 119 11.44 -13.99 7.09
CA ILE A 119 12.49 -14.39 8.03
C ILE A 119 11.99 -14.46 9.48
N ARG A 120 10.68 -14.27 9.71
CA ARG A 120 10.10 -14.24 11.06
C ARG A 120 10.47 -15.47 11.88
N ALA A 121 10.22 -16.66 11.34
CA ALA A 121 10.51 -17.92 12.04
C ALA A 121 12.00 -18.04 12.42
N GLN A 122 12.90 -17.58 11.54
CA GLN A 122 14.34 -17.60 11.79
C GLN A 122 14.75 -16.59 12.87
N ILE A 123 14.13 -15.41 12.90
CA ILE A 123 14.47 -14.32 13.83
C ILE A 123 13.94 -14.60 15.24
N LEU A 124 12.70 -15.09 15.35
CA LEU A 124 12.03 -15.30 16.64
C LEU A 124 12.18 -16.72 17.19
N ASN A 125 12.78 -17.65 16.43
CA ASN A 125 12.89 -19.08 16.77
C ASN A 125 11.53 -19.73 17.10
N GLU A 126 10.45 -19.23 16.51
CA GLU A 126 9.09 -19.67 16.77
C GLU A 126 8.49 -20.40 15.58
N LYS A 127 7.90 -21.58 15.83
CA LYS A 127 6.94 -22.20 14.90
C LYS A 127 5.59 -21.50 15.08
N ILE A 128 5.36 -20.39 14.37
CA ILE A 128 4.11 -19.66 14.52
C ILE A 128 3.02 -20.34 13.70
N LYS A 129 2.03 -20.89 14.39
CA LYS A 129 0.69 -21.05 13.83
C LYS A 129 0.02 -19.69 13.89
N LEU A 130 -0.14 -19.04 12.74
CA LEU A 130 -1.11 -17.94 12.62
C LEU A 130 -2.49 -18.53 12.94
N PRO A 131 -3.30 -17.92 13.80
CA PRO A 131 -4.67 -18.33 13.97
C PRO A 131 -5.35 -18.26 12.59
N SER A 132 -5.89 -19.38 12.13
CA SER A 132 -6.81 -19.39 10.99
C SER A 132 -8.11 -18.75 11.49
N LEU A 133 -8.22 -17.44 11.31
CA LEU A 133 -9.51 -16.79 11.43
C LEU A 133 -10.37 -17.35 10.29
N GLU A 134 -11.49 -17.98 10.61
CA GLU A 134 -12.55 -18.22 9.64
C GLU A 134 -13.12 -16.85 9.25
N ILE A 135 -12.57 -16.29 8.20
CA ILE A 135 -12.98 -14.97 7.71
C ILE A 135 -13.97 -15.23 6.57
N SER A 136 -15.21 -14.83 6.77
CA SER A 136 -16.25 -14.92 5.75
C SER A 136 -15.86 -14.16 4.48
N GLN A 137 -16.25 -14.69 3.33
CA GLN A 137 -16.12 -14.03 2.05
C GLN A 137 -16.77 -12.62 2.10
N SER A 138 -16.21 -11.67 1.40
CA SER A 138 -16.70 -10.30 1.37
C SER A 138 -16.32 -9.60 0.07
N LEU A 139 -17.17 -8.68 -0.37
CA LEU A 139 -16.90 -7.84 -1.51
C LEU A 139 -16.59 -6.42 -1.04
N PHE A 140 -15.47 -5.88 -1.51
CA PHE A 140 -15.02 -4.53 -1.23
C PHE A 140 -14.84 -3.73 -2.52
N SER A 141 -14.86 -2.41 -2.41
CA SER A 141 -14.34 -1.52 -3.44
C SER A 141 -13.48 -0.43 -2.83
N ILE A 142 -12.42 -0.05 -3.52
CA ILE A 142 -11.45 0.92 -3.03
C ILE A 142 -10.98 1.83 -4.16
N GLY A 143 -10.92 3.16 -3.90
CA GLY A 143 -10.26 4.14 -4.74
C GLY A 143 -8.94 4.57 -4.14
N TYR A 144 -7.94 4.87 -4.98
CA TYR A 144 -6.63 5.30 -4.49
C TYR A 144 -6.39 6.81 -4.55
N GLU A 145 -7.33 7.58 -5.02
CA GLU A 145 -7.28 9.04 -4.99
C GLU A 145 -7.12 9.54 -3.55
N GLY A 146 -6.22 10.50 -3.34
CA GLY A 146 -5.93 11.04 -2.01
C GLY A 146 -5.11 10.15 -1.08
N ARG A 147 -4.87 8.84 -1.40
CA ARG A 147 -4.15 7.89 -0.54
C ARG A 147 -2.71 7.70 -0.97
N THR A 148 -1.80 7.50 -0.04
CA THR A 148 -0.48 6.93 -0.35
C THR A 148 -0.61 5.43 -0.63
N ILE A 149 0.40 4.85 -1.28
CA ILE A 149 0.42 3.40 -1.52
C ILE A 149 0.44 2.62 -0.19
N ASP A 150 1.12 3.14 0.83
CA ASP A 150 1.18 2.52 2.15
C ASP A 150 -0.19 2.52 2.84
N GLN A 151 -0.93 3.63 2.80
CA GLN A 151 -2.31 3.71 3.33
C GLN A 151 -3.25 2.76 2.59
N TYR A 152 -3.16 2.73 1.27
CA TYR A 152 -3.99 1.87 0.42
C TYR A 152 -3.77 0.38 0.72
N LEU A 153 -2.50 -0.06 0.77
CA LEU A 153 -2.18 -1.46 1.06
C LEU A 153 -2.53 -1.86 2.49
N ASN A 154 -2.33 -0.95 3.48
CA ASN A 154 -2.75 -1.21 4.86
C ASN A 154 -4.27 -1.41 4.96
N THR A 155 -5.07 -0.65 4.21
CA THR A 155 -6.52 -0.86 4.15
C THR A 155 -6.86 -2.25 3.63
N LEU A 156 -6.21 -2.71 2.54
CA LEU A 156 -6.43 -4.06 2.00
C LEU A 156 -6.02 -5.17 2.99
N ILE A 157 -4.89 -4.99 3.68
CA ILE A 157 -4.40 -5.94 4.70
C ILE A 157 -5.36 -5.99 5.89
N GLY A 158 -5.80 -4.83 6.40
CA GLY A 158 -6.73 -4.74 7.53
C GLY A 158 -8.07 -5.43 7.26
N GLU A 159 -8.52 -5.41 6.01
CA GLU A 159 -9.72 -6.10 5.57
C GLU A 159 -9.45 -7.56 5.10
N ASN A 160 -8.25 -8.06 5.26
CA ASN A 160 -7.84 -9.41 4.82
C ASN A 160 -8.22 -9.71 3.35
N VAL A 161 -8.08 -8.72 2.47
CA VAL A 161 -8.33 -8.88 1.05
C VAL A 161 -7.40 -9.92 0.47
N SER A 162 -7.94 -10.95 -0.18
CA SER A 162 -7.15 -12.02 -0.81
C SER A 162 -6.96 -11.81 -2.32
N VAL A 163 -7.89 -11.08 -2.96
CA VAL A 163 -7.82 -10.76 -4.39
C VAL A 163 -8.13 -9.29 -4.62
N LEU A 164 -7.22 -8.60 -5.29
CA LEU A 164 -7.42 -7.24 -5.78
C LEU A 164 -7.72 -7.26 -7.28
N ILE A 165 -8.88 -6.77 -7.67
CA ILE A 165 -9.37 -6.73 -9.05
C ILE A 165 -9.26 -5.29 -9.56
N ASP A 166 -8.33 -5.04 -10.47
CA ASP A 166 -8.14 -3.73 -11.08
C ASP A 166 -9.02 -3.59 -12.32
N VAL A 167 -10.06 -2.76 -12.19
CA VAL A 167 -11.05 -2.52 -13.25
C VAL A 167 -10.75 -1.29 -14.10
N ARG A 168 -9.54 -0.74 -14.01
CA ARG A 168 -9.13 0.38 -14.83
C ARG A 168 -8.83 -0.09 -16.26
N LYS A 169 -9.26 0.69 -17.25
CA LYS A 169 -8.91 0.43 -18.66
C LYS A 169 -7.41 0.49 -18.87
N ASN A 170 -6.80 1.59 -18.43
CA ASN A 170 -5.37 1.84 -18.51
C ASN A 170 -4.79 2.05 -17.09
N PRO A 171 -4.17 1.02 -16.48
CA PRO A 171 -3.64 1.11 -15.12
C PRO A 171 -2.24 1.74 -15.08
N ILE A 172 -2.09 2.88 -15.76
CA ILE A 172 -0.95 3.78 -15.69
C ILE A 172 -1.29 4.89 -14.70
N SER A 173 -0.38 5.22 -13.80
CA SER A 173 -0.60 6.27 -12.80
C SER A 173 0.67 7.08 -12.60
N MET A 174 0.53 8.41 -12.58
CA MET A 174 1.59 9.33 -12.15
C MET A 174 1.83 9.26 -10.64
N LYS A 175 0.84 8.77 -9.88
CA LYS A 175 0.95 8.57 -8.45
C LYS A 175 1.77 7.33 -8.17
N TYR A 176 2.84 7.50 -7.39
CA TYR A 176 3.75 6.41 -7.05
C TYR A 176 3.00 5.20 -6.45
N GLY A 177 3.33 4.00 -6.94
CA GLY A 177 2.81 2.74 -6.44
C GLY A 177 1.57 2.21 -7.18
N PHE A 178 0.85 3.04 -7.96
CA PHE A 178 -0.43 2.67 -8.54
C PHE A 178 -0.41 2.30 -10.03
N SER A 179 0.73 2.32 -10.69
CA SER A 179 0.88 1.70 -12.00
C SER A 179 0.86 0.17 -11.88
N LYS A 180 0.28 -0.53 -12.86
CA LYS A 180 0.04 -1.99 -12.88
C LYS A 180 1.20 -2.81 -12.33
N GLY A 181 2.41 -2.62 -12.86
CA GLY A 181 3.57 -3.43 -12.47
C GLY A 181 3.98 -3.21 -11.01
N THR A 182 3.95 -1.97 -10.53
CA THR A 182 4.29 -1.64 -9.14
C THR A 182 3.25 -2.20 -8.17
N LEU A 183 1.96 -2.00 -8.47
CA LEU A 183 0.86 -2.48 -7.65
C LEU A 183 0.82 -4.02 -7.60
N PHE A 184 1.01 -4.69 -8.76
CA PHE A 184 1.14 -6.14 -8.84
C PHE A 184 2.25 -6.68 -7.94
N ASN A 185 3.45 -6.09 -8.01
CA ASN A 185 4.59 -6.55 -7.22
C ASN A 185 4.37 -6.32 -5.70
N ALA A 186 3.76 -5.18 -5.34
CA ALA A 186 3.46 -4.86 -3.96
C ALA A 186 2.43 -5.84 -3.37
N THR A 187 1.31 -6.07 -4.05
CA THR A 187 0.25 -6.99 -3.62
C THR A 187 0.71 -8.45 -3.58
N LYS A 188 1.46 -8.91 -4.59
CA LYS A 188 2.03 -10.26 -4.63
C LYS A 188 2.87 -10.58 -3.39
N ASN A 189 3.71 -9.65 -2.95
CA ASN A 189 4.55 -9.83 -1.77
C ASN A 189 3.77 -9.78 -0.44
N LEU A 190 2.51 -9.31 -0.49
CA LEU A 190 1.57 -9.31 0.65
C LEU A 190 0.63 -10.52 0.62
N GLY A 191 0.79 -11.43 -0.35
CA GLY A 191 -0.11 -12.58 -0.51
C GLY A 191 -1.46 -12.23 -1.14
N ILE A 192 -1.62 -11.02 -1.66
CA ILE A 192 -2.85 -10.57 -2.34
C ILE A 192 -2.70 -10.85 -3.83
N LYS A 193 -3.58 -11.69 -4.39
CA LYS A 193 -3.62 -11.96 -5.84
C LYS A 193 -4.11 -10.71 -6.57
N TYR A 194 -3.35 -10.22 -7.54
CA TYR A 194 -3.76 -9.10 -8.39
C TYR A 194 -4.29 -9.62 -9.74
N ILE A 195 -5.46 -9.16 -10.12
CA ILE A 195 -6.10 -9.46 -11.41
C ILE A 195 -6.44 -8.13 -12.08
N HIS A 196 -6.12 -7.97 -13.36
CA HIS A 196 -6.47 -6.80 -14.14
C HIS A 196 -7.49 -7.17 -15.21
N LEU A 197 -8.66 -6.52 -15.16
CA LEU A 197 -9.78 -6.73 -16.07
C LEU A 197 -10.09 -5.44 -16.85
N PRO A 198 -9.26 -5.10 -17.86
CA PRO A 198 -9.39 -3.85 -18.62
C PRO A 198 -10.69 -3.72 -19.40
N GLU A 199 -11.34 -4.84 -19.70
CA GLU A 199 -12.65 -4.88 -20.37
C GLU A 199 -13.78 -4.27 -19.54
N LEU A 200 -13.64 -4.23 -18.21
CA LEU A 200 -14.53 -3.54 -17.28
C LEU A 200 -14.21 -2.04 -17.14
N GLY A 201 -13.17 -1.55 -17.77
CA GLY A 201 -12.76 -0.15 -17.67
C GLY A 201 -13.44 0.76 -18.69
N ILE A 202 -13.68 2.02 -18.31
CA ILE A 202 -14.16 3.06 -19.23
C ILE A 202 -13.00 3.63 -20.05
N GLU A 203 -13.18 3.74 -21.36
CA GLU A 203 -12.22 4.38 -22.27
C GLU A 203 -11.98 5.84 -21.86
N SER A 204 -10.72 6.28 -21.93
CA SER A 204 -10.35 7.66 -21.57
C SER A 204 -11.05 8.71 -22.44
N SER A 205 -11.35 8.40 -23.70
CA SER A 205 -12.09 9.23 -24.62
C SER A 205 -13.54 9.52 -24.19
N LYS A 206 -14.14 8.66 -23.39
CA LYS A 206 -15.50 8.85 -22.84
C LYS A 206 -15.53 9.69 -21.56
N ARG A 207 -14.37 10.06 -21.00
CA ARG A 207 -14.24 10.80 -19.71
C ARG A 207 -13.98 12.29 -19.89
N HIS A 208 -14.50 12.90 -20.96
CA HIS A 208 -14.39 14.33 -21.19
C HIS A 208 -15.69 15.04 -20.79
N ASN A 209 -15.57 16.29 -20.33
CA ASN A 209 -16.70 17.15 -19.97
C ASN A 209 -17.61 16.52 -18.89
N LEU A 210 -17.01 15.99 -17.84
CA LEU A 210 -17.72 15.44 -16.68
C LEU A 210 -17.65 16.43 -15.52
N ASP A 211 -18.45 17.49 -15.61
CA ASP A 211 -18.42 18.61 -14.66
C ASP A 211 -19.50 18.46 -13.56
N THR A 212 -20.57 17.74 -13.84
CA THR A 212 -21.72 17.58 -12.95
C THR A 212 -22.02 16.12 -12.62
N PHE A 213 -22.70 15.87 -11.51
CA PHE A 213 -23.19 14.54 -11.15
C PHE A 213 -24.06 13.92 -12.27
N SER A 214 -24.85 14.75 -12.96
CA SER A 214 -25.68 14.31 -14.09
C SER A 214 -24.83 13.76 -15.26
N ASP A 215 -23.65 14.37 -15.54
CA ASP A 215 -22.76 13.89 -16.59
C ASP A 215 -22.18 12.51 -16.24
N TYR A 216 -21.77 12.33 -14.98
CA TYR A 216 -21.34 11.01 -14.50
C TYR A 216 -22.45 9.98 -14.54
N SER A 217 -23.69 10.34 -14.14
CA SER A 217 -24.83 9.42 -14.18
C SER A 217 -25.08 8.92 -15.60
N ARG A 218 -25.15 9.84 -16.58
CA ARG A 218 -25.34 9.50 -18.00
C ARG A 218 -24.22 8.58 -18.51
N LEU A 219 -22.95 8.92 -18.22
CA LEU A 219 -21.82 8.07 -18.61
C LEU A 219 -21.93 6.67 -18.01
N PHE A 220 -22.40 6.55 -16.77
CA PHE A 220 -22.50 5.25 -16.12
C PHE A 220 -23.73 4.46 -16.60
N ASP A 221 -24.80 5.11 -16.99
CA ASP A 221 -25.96 4.45 -17.60
C ASP A 221 -25.56 3.86 -18.97
N GLU A 222 -24.88 4.65 -19.82
CA GLU A 222 -24.28 4.15 -21.06
C GLU A 222 -23.28 2.99 -20.83
N TYR A 223 -22.49 3.10 -19.77
CA TYR A 223 -21.54 2.06 -19.38
C TYR A 223 -22.22 0.75 -19.01
N GLU A 224 -23.33 0.79 -18.27
CA GLU A 224 -24.11 -0.41 -17.93
C GLU A 224 -24.67 -1.07 -19.19
N GLU A 225 -25.25 -0.30 -20.11
CA GLU A 225 -25.86 -0.80 -21.33
C GLU A 225 -24.83 -1.38 -22.32
N GLU A 226 -23.68 -0.72 -22.49
CA GLU A 226 -22.70 -1.13 -23.50
C GLU A 226 -21.64 -2.09 -22.93
N VAL A 227 -21.06 -1.79 -21.76
CA VAL A 227 -19.91 -2.50 -21.24
C VAL A 227 -20.32 -3.69 -20.38
N LEU A 228 -21.20 -3.50 -19.38
CA LEU A 228 -21.58 -4.59 -18.49
C LEU A 228 -22.34 -5.69 -19.20
N VAL A 229 -23.21 -5.34 -20.18
CA VAL A 229 -23.91 -6.32 -21.02
C VAL A 229 -22.92 -7.19 -21.81
N ARG A 230 -21.88 -6.56 -22.38
CA ARG A 230 -20.86 -7.24 -23.20
C ARG A 230 -19.88 -8.06 -22.38
N THR A 231 -19.68 -7.73 -21.11
CA THR A 231 -18.67 -8.34 -20.24
C THR A 231 -19.26 -9.30 -19.19
N LYS A 232 -20.45 -9.86 -19.44
CA LYS A 232 -21.13 -10.80 -18.54
C LYS A 232 -20.21 -11.94 -18.08
N LYS A 233 -19.44 -12.55 -18.99
CA LYS A 233 -18.51 -13.63 -18.65
C LYS A 233 -17.47 -13.20 -17.64
N THR A 234 -16.90 -11.98 -17.77
CA THR A 234 -15.94 -11.43 -16.82
C THR A 234 -16.58 -11.17 -15.45
N LEU A 235 -17.84 -10.74 -15.42
CA LEU A 235 -18.58 -10.58 -14.16
C LEU A 235 -18.84 -11.92 -13.48
N GLU A 236 -19.20 -12.96 -14.24
CA GLU A 236 -19.36 -14.34 -13.75
C GLU A 236 -18.04 -14.87 -13.15
N GLU A 237 -16.88 -14.60 -13.76
CA GLU A 237 -15.56 -14.97 -13.22
C GLU A 237 -15.31 -14.29 -11.84
N ILE A 238 -15.74 -13.06 -11.64
CA ILE A 238 -15.65 -12.38 -10.34
C ILE A 238 -16.58 -13.06 -9.30
N VAL A 239 -17.82 -13.37 -9.70
CA VAL A 239 -18.78 -14.09 -8.85
C VAL A 239 -18.24 -15.47 -8.45
N GLU A 240 -17.62 -16.19 -9.38
CA GLU A 240 -16.97 -17.47 -9.06
C GLU A 240 -15.84 -17.33 -8.04
N LEU A 241 -14.98 -16.30 -8.15
CA LEU A 241 -13.95 -16.03 -7.17
C LEU A 241 -14.55 -15.76 -5.78
N PHE A 242 -15.65 -15.02 -5.72
CA PHE A 242 -16.37 -14.78 -4.47
C PHE A 242 -16.92 -16.10 -3.89
N ASN A 243 -17.57 -16.92 -4.70
CA ASN A 243 -18.17 -18.19 -4.27
C ASN A 243 -17.11 -19.24 -3.84
N ARG A 244 -15.87 -19.09 -4.29
CA ARG A 244 -14.71 -19.88 -3.80
C ARG A 244 -14.18 -19.41 -2.43
N GLY A 245 -14.85 -18.45 -1.78
CA GLY A 245 -14.50 -17.96 -0.44
C GLY A 245 -13.48 -16.83 -0.42
N HIS A 246 -13.16 -16.22 -1.57
CA HIS A 246 -12.23 -15.11 -1.61
C HIS A 246 -12.84 -13.82 -1.06
N ARG A 247 -12.00 -12.98 -0.45
CA ARG A 247 -12.31 -11.60 -0.08
C ARG A 247 -11.80 -10.70 -1.20
N LEU A 248 -12.73 -10.16 -1.97
CA LEU A 248 -12.45 -9.44 -3.21
C LEU A 248 -12.49 -7.93 -3.00
N ALA A 249 -11.55 -7.20 -3.57
CA ALA A 249 -11.60 -5.74 -3.63
C ALA A 249 -11.49 -5.26 -5.09
N LEU A 250 -12.50 -4.54 -5.57
CA LEU A 250 -12.44 -3.85 -6.87
C LEU A 250 -11.73 -2.51 -6.70
N THR A 251 -10.73 -2.22 -7.54
CA THR A 251 -10.00 -0.95 -7.47
C THR A 251 -10.12 -0.11 -8.72
N CYS A 252 -10.25 1.20 -8.51
CA CYS A 252 -10.18 2.23 -9.54
C CYS A 252 -9.46 3.47 -8.98
N PHE A 253 -9.47 4.60 -9.70
CA PHE A 253 -8.84 5.85 -9.28
C PHE A 253 -9.66 6.57 -8.21
N GLU A 254 -10.88 6.95 -8.52
CA GLU A 254 -11.72 7.87 -7.77
C GLU A 254 -11.95 7.38 -6.33
N ARG A 255 -11.79 8.27 -5.34
CA ARG A 255 -12.05 7.97 -3.93
C ARG A 255 -13.54 7.73 -3.70
N ASP A 256 -14.36 8.65 -4.17
CA ASP A 256 -15.81 8.55 -4.05
C ASP A 256 -16.37 7.58 -5.09
N LYS A 257 -17.12 6.60 -4.61
CA LYS A 257 -17.78 5.60 -5.45
C LYS A 257 -18.82 6.19 -6.40
N GLN A 258 -19.43 7.34 -6.04
CA GLN A 258 -20.45 7.99 -6.85
C GLN A 258 -19.91 8.52 -8.17
N PHE A 259 -18.61 8.85 -8.21
CA PHE A 259 -17.90 9.32 -9.40
C PHE A 259 -17.08 8.22 -10.07
N CYS A 260 -17.34 6.95 -9.74
CA CYS A 260 -16.57 5.83 -10.25
C CYS A 260 -17.45 4.68 -10.75
N HIS A 261 -17.14 4.21 -11.96
CA HIS A 261 -17.82 3.08 -12.60
C HIS A 261 -17.75 1.77 -11.79
N ARG A 262 -16.76 1.64 -10.85
CA ARG A 262 -16.69 0.45 -9.98
C ARG A 262 -17.98 0.25 -9.16
N SER A 263 -18.73 1.32 -8.87
CA SER A 263 -20.03 1.21 -8.17
C SER A 263 -21.05 0.44 -9.00
N ARG A 264 -21.08 0.66 -10.32
CA ARG A 264 -22.00 -0.07 -11.22
C ARG A 264 -21.62 -1.55 -11.30
N ILE A 265 -20.30 -1.85 -11.33
CA ILE A 265 -19.82 -3.24 -11.28
C ILE A 265 -20.22 -3.90 -9.98
N THR A 266 -19.97 -3.25 -8.82
CA THR A 266 -20.33 -3.83 -7.52
C THR A 266 -21.83 -4.02 -7.38
N ASN A 267 -22.65 -3.06 -7.79
CA ASN A 267 -24.13 -3.19 -7.77
C ASN A 267 -24.63 -4.39 -8.61
N HIS A 268 -23.97 -4.67 -9.74
CA HIS A 268 -24.31 -5.84 -10.56
C HIS A 268 -23.95 -7.14 -9.82
N ILE A 269 -22.74 -7.21 -9.27
CA ILE A 269 -22.26 -8.39 -8.53
C ILE A 269 -23.11 -8.63 -7.27
N GLU A 270 -23.47 -7.59 -6.52
CA GLU A 270 -24.33 -7.68 -5.32
C GLU A 270 -25.66 -8.40 -5.59
N LYS A 271 -26.26 -8.14 -6.75
CA LYS A 271 -27.52 -8.79 -7.15
C LYS A 271 -27.35 -10.30 -7.37
N GLU A 272 -26.17 -10.71 -7.85
CA GLU A 272 -25.87 -12.12 -8.12
C GLU A 272 -25.46 -12.90 -6.86
N ILE A 273 -24.71 -12.28 -5.94
CA ILE A 273 -24.16 -12.95 -4.77
C ILE A 273 -24.98 -12.75 -3.49
N GLY A 274 -25.96 -11.83 -3.50
CA GLY A 274 -26.80 -11.54 -2.34
C GLY A 274 -26.07 -10.91 -1.15
N CYS A 275 -24.91 -10.24 -1.39
CA CYS A 275 -24.16 -9.60 -0.32
C CYS A 275 -23.85 -8.13 -0.68
N THR A 276 -23.72 -7.27 0.32
CA THR A 276 -23.47 -5.83 0.14
C THR A 276 -21.97 -5.53 0.09
N THR A 277 -21.56 -4.68 -0.86
CA THR A 277 -20.18 -4.19 -0.98
C THR A 277 -19.84 -3.20 0.13
N ARG A 278 -18.69 -3.43 0.79
CA ARG A 278 -18.09 -2.42 1.67
C ARG A 278 -17.15 -1.53 0.86
N HIS A 279 -17.44 -0.23 0.86
CA HIS A 279 -16.60 0.77 0.19
C HIS A 279 -15.57 1.29 1.19
N LEU A 280 -14.28 1.08 0.88
CA LEU A 280 -13.12 1.36 1.74
C LEU A 280 -12.55 2.75 1.48
#